data_f54b84d7cfbfcd7b4e42217dcbcbbe50
#
_entry.id   f54b84d7cfbfcd7b4e42217dcbcbbe50
#
_cell.length_a   1.000
_cell.length_b   1.000
_cell.length_c   1.000
_cell.angle_alpha   90.00
_cell.angle_beta   90.00
_cell.angle_gamma   90.00
#
_symmetry.space_group_name_H-M   'P 1'
#
loop_
_entity.id
_entity.type
_entity.pdbx_description
1 polymer ?
#
loop_
_entity_poly.entity_id
_entity_poly.type
_entity_poly.pdbx_seq_one_letter_code
_entity_poly.pdbx_strand_id
1 'polypeptide(L)'
;MKCGKFYDAEYVKNSKEVPYCTCGGMIKPDVVLYEEGLDGNVINGAIRAIASADTLIIGGTSLVVYPAAGFIDYFRGKHLVVINKSDTAKAVSANLSINAPIGEIMSGIEV
;
A
#
# COMPACT_ATOMS: atom_id res chain seq x y z
N MET A 1 -10.54 18.62 6.39
CA MET A 1 -9.39 18.90 7.28
C MET A 1 -9.77 19.58 8.61
N LYS A 2 -10.92 20.25 8.77
CA LYS A 2 -11.28 20.89 10.05
C LYS A 2 -12.01 19.97 11.03
N CYS A 3 -12.88 19.09 10.55
CA CYS A 3 -13.79 18.30 11.41
C CYS A 3 -13.58 16.78 11.32
N GLY A 4 -12.63 16.29 10.53
CA GLY A 4 -12.34 14.86 10.38
C GLY A 4 -13.40 14.03 9.62
N LYS A 5 -14.43 14.68 9.05
CA LYS A 5 -15.46 13.97 8.29
C LYS A 5 -14.87 13.34 7.04
N PHE A 6 -15.12 12.04 6.84
CA PHE A 6 -14.72 11.30 5.66
C PHE A 6 -15.66 11.54 4.48
N TYR A 7 -15.11 11.56 3.29
CA TYR A 7 -15.82 11.63 2.00
C TYR A 7 -15.21 10.60 1.06
N ASP A 8 -16.04 9.91 0.32
CA ASP A 8 -15.59 8.91 -0.65
C ASP A 8 -15.14 9.54 -1.98
N ALA A 9 -14.58 8.69 -2.84
CA ALA A 9 -14.12 9.11 -4.16
C ALA A 9 -15.26 9.58 -5.06
N GLU A 10 -16.47 9.04 -4.88
CA GLU A 10 -17.63 9.40 -5.67
C GLU A 10 -18.08 10.84 -5.38
N TYR A 11 -18.09 11.24 -4.12
CA TYR A 11 -18.37 12.62 -3.73
C TYR A 11 -17.38 13.60 -4.39
N VAL A 12 -16.08 13.26 -4.37
CA VAL A 12 -15.04 14.10 -4.97
C VAL A 12 -15.19 14.17 -6.49
N LYS A 13 -15.44 13.03 -7.15
CA LYS A 13 -15.64 12.93 -8.60
C LYS A 13 -16.82 13.76 -9.09
N ASN A 14 -17.90 13.81 -8.31
CA ASN A 14 -19.12 14.54 -8.64
C ASN A 14 -19.05 16.03 -8.30
N SER A 15 -17.99 16.48 -7.65
CA SER A 15 -17.75 17.90 -7.35
C SER A 15 -17.29 18.63 -8.62
N LYS A 16 -17.91 19.77 -8.93
CA LYS A 16 -17.56 20.55 -10.13
C LYS A 16 -16.26 21.33 -9.98
N GLU A 17 -15.90 21.64 -8.74
CA GLU A 17 -14.72 22.41 -8.36
C GLU A 17 -14.02 21.75 -7.18
N VAL A 18 -13.12 22.48 -6.51
CA VAL A 18 -12.48 22.00 -5.28
C VAL A 18 -13.54 21.62 -4.26
N PRO A 19 -13.60 20.36 -3.79
CA PRO A 19 -14.65 19.92 -2.88
C PRO A 19 -14.46 20.51 -1.48
N TYR A 20 -15.55 20.99 -0.89
CA TYR A 20 -15.59 21.53 0.47
C TYR A 20 -16.50 20.69 1.36
N CYS A 21 -16.04 20.50 2.60
CA CYS A 21 -16.84 19.92 3.67
C CYS A 21 -17.96 20.87 4.13
N THR A 22 -19.03 20.31 4.69
CA THR A 22 -20.12 21.09 5.31
C THR A 22 -19.64 22.03 6.45
N CYS A 23 -18.46 21.79 7.03
CA CYS A 23 -17.81 22.67 8.00
C CYS A 23 -17.01 23.83 7.36
N GLY A 24 -17.04 23.99 6.03
CA GLY A 24 -16.29 24.99 5.28
C GLY A 24 -14.80 24.67 5.10
N GLY A 25 -14.34 23.48 5.50
CA GLY A 25 -12.96 23.02 5.26
C GLY A 25 -12.81 22.41 3.87
N MET A 26 -11.69 22.65 3.21
CA MET A 26 -11.33 21.98 1.96
C MET A 26 -11.15 20.48 2.22
N ILE A 27 -11.68 19.66 1.32
CA ILE A 27 -11.46 18.20 1.33
C ILE A 27 -10.17 17.94 0.58
N LYS A 28 -9.27 17.18 1.19
CA LYS A 28 -8.02 16.74 0.56
C LYS A 28 -8.02 15.20 0.52
N PRO A 29 -7.38 14.57 -0.49
CA PRO A 29 -7.13 13.14 -0.46
C PRO A 29 -6.39 12.73 0.82
N ASP A 30 -6.68 11.54 1.32
CA ASP A 30 -5.97 10.95 2.47
C ASP A 30 -4.64 10.37 2.00
N VAL A 31 -3.76 11.26 1.57
CA VAL A 31 -2.42 10.96 1.06
C VAL A 31 -1.42 11.59 2.01
N VAL A 32 -0.42 10.83 2.40
CA VAL A 32 0.74 11.32 3.13
C VAL A 32 1.69 11.98 2.13
N LEU A 33 1.95 13.26 2.32
CA LEU A 33 2.84 14.03 1.46
C LEU A 33 4.30 13.88 1.90
N TYR A 34 5.23 14.34 1.06
CA TYR A 34 6.64 14.45 1.43
C TYR A 34 6.77 15.30 2.71
N GLU A 35 7.67 14.90 3.61
CA GLU A 35 7.90 15.51 4.92
C GLU A 35 6.78 15.31 5.96
N GLU A 36 5.64 14.72 5.59
CA GLU A 36 4.63 14.28 6.55
C GLU A 36 5.01 12.90 7.12
N GLY A 37 4.93 12.76 8.45
CA GLY A 37 5.14 11.47 9.12
C GLY A 37 3.97 10.52 8.89
N LEU A 38 4.27 9.24 8.68
CA LEU A 38 3.23 8.20 8.66
C LEU A 38 2.64 8.02 10.07
N ASP A 39 1.35 7.66 10.14
CA ASP A 39 0.70 7.30 11.41
C ASP A 39 1.39 6.09 12.05
N GLY A 40 1.87 6.26 13.28
CA GLY A 40 2.58 5.21 14.01
C GLY A 40 1.74 3.96 14.28
N ASN A 41 0.40 4.08 14.41
CA ASN A 41 -0.48 2.93 14.57
C ASN A 41 -0.58 2.13 13.28
N VAL A 42 -0.62 2.81 12.14
CA VAL A 42 -0.62 2.17 10.81
C VAL A 42 0.69 1.43 10.59
N ILE A 43 1.84 2.07 10.87
CA ILE A 43 3.16 1.43 10.77
C ILE A 43 3.24 0.19 11.66
N ASN A 44 2.90 0.33 12.94
CA ASN A 44 2.96 -0.78 13.89
C ASN A 44 1.98 -1.91 13.55
N GLY A 45 0.82 -1.58 12.99
CA GLY A 45 -0.14 -2.55 12.47
C GLY A 45 0.42 -3.35 11.30
N ALA A 46 1.00 -2.65 10.32
CA ALA A 46 1.62 -3.27 9.15
C ALA A 46 2.80 -4.19 9.54
N ILE A 47 3.70 -3.72 10.40
CA ILE A 47 4.85 -4.51 10.88
C ILE A 47 4.37 -5.79 11.59
N ARG A 48 3.36 -5.68 12.48
CA ARG A 48 2.81 -6.85 13.17
C ARG A 48 2.18 -7.85 12.20
N ALA A 49 1.40 -7.38 11.24
CA ALA A 49 0.77 -8.24 10.24
C ALA A 49 1.84 -8.98 9.40
N ILE A 50 2.86 -8.27 8.93
CA ILE A 50 3.96 -8.86 8.16
C ILE A 50 4.75 -9.88 9.00
N ALA A 51 5.07 -9.55 10.25
CA ALA A 51 5.84 -10.42 11.14
C ALA A 51 5.10 -11.72 11.51
N SER A 52 3.77 -11.70 11.53
CA SER A 52 2.93 -12.86 11.87
C SER A 52 2.44 -13.65 10.65
N ALA A 53 2.68 -13.17 9.43
CA ALA A 53 2.23 -13.85 8.23
C ALA A 53 3.08 -15.08 7.90
N ASP A 54 2.46 -16.16 7.45
CA ASP A 54 3.15 -17.34 6.91
C ASP A 54 3.62 -17.10 5.47
N THR A 55 2.86 -16.32 4.73
CA THR A 55 3.10 -15.97 3.33
C THR A 55 3.02 -14.47 3.17
N LEU A 56 4.03 -13.87 2.53
CA LEU A 56 4.05 -12.47 2.14
C LEU A 56 4.08 -12.36 0.62
N ILE A 57 3.08 -11.70 0.05
CA ILE A 57 3.04 -11.38 -1.38
C ILE A 57 3.38 -9.92 -1.57
N ILE A 58 4.41 -9.63 -2.34
CA ILE A 58 4.85 -8.30 -2.73
C ILE A 58 4.46 -8.10 -4.19
N GLY A 59 3.67 -7.09 -4.48
CA GLY A 59 3.16 -6.86 -5.84
C GLY A 59 3.23 -5.41 -6.28
N GLY A 60 3.61 -5.20 -7.56
CA GLY A 60 3.53 -3.92 -8.24
C GLY A 60 4.39 -2.79 -7.65
N THR A 61 5.52 -3.10 -7.05
CA THR A 61 6.40 -2.11 -6.41
C THR A 61 7.88 -2.31 -6.76
N SER A 62 8.61 -1.20 -6.89
CA SER A 62 10.07 -1.24 -7.04
C SER A 62 10.82 -1.47 -5.73
N LEU A 63 10.14 -1.39 -4.58
CA LEU A 63 10.71 -1.55 -3.23
C LEU A 63 11.84 -0.55 -2.89
N VAL A 64 11.75 0.66 -3.39
CA VAL A 64 12.76 1.71 -3.15
C VAL A 64 12.23 2.83 -2.25
N VAL A 65 10.92 2.87 -1.96
CA VAL A 65 10.30 3.92 -1.16
C VAL A 65 10.25 3.52 0.31
N TYR A 66 11.00 4.24 1.13
CA TYR A 66 11.01 4.07 2.58
C TYR A 66 9.96 4.96 3.27
N PRO A 67 9.41 4.53 4.42
CA PRO A 67 9.79 3.34 5.22
C PRO A 67 9.18 2.02 4.73
N ALA A 68 8.22 2.01 3.80
CA ALA A 68 7.47 0.83 3.40
C ALA A 68 8.37 -0.30 2.87
N ALA A 69 9.41 0.03 2.10
CA ALA A 69 10.38 -0.95 1.60
C ALA A 69 11.10 -1.72 2.72
N GLY A 70 11.31 -1.08 3.88
CA GLY A 70 11.93 -1.71 5.05
C GLY A 70 11.00 -2.64 5.84
N PHE A 71 9.68 -2.58 5.64
CA PHE A 71 8.74 -3.44 6.39
C PHE A 71 8.91 -4.92 6.06
N ILE A 72 9.42 -5.24 4.88
CA ILE A 72 9.70 -6.62 4.45
C ILE A 72 10.72 -7.28 5.36
N ASP A 73 11.63 -6.54 5.94
CA ASP A 73 12.68 -7.06 6.81
C ASP A 73 12.14 -7.63 8.14
N TYR A 74 10.87 -7.32 8.46
CA TYR A 74 10.16 -7.92 9.60
C TYR A 74 9.49 -9.27 9.28
N PHE A 75 9.40 -9.66 8.02
CA PHE A 75 8.81 -10.95 7.63
C PHE A 75 9.63 -12.12 8.19
N ARG A 76 8.93 -13.08 8.80
CA ARG A 76 9.50 -14.29 9.43
C ARG A 76 8.84 -15.58 8.93
N GLY A 77 7.89 -15.45 7.99
CA GLY A 77 7.17 -16.59 7.43
C GLY A 77 8.02 -17.41 6.45
N LYS A 78 7.39 -18.41 5.87
CA LYS A 78 8.09 -19.41 5.02
C LYS A 78 8.06 -19.05 3.54
N HIS A 79 7.05 -18.29 3.09
CA HIS A 79 6.80 -18.10 1.66
C HIS A 79 6.82 -16.62 1.31
N LEU A 80 7.88 -16.19 0.66
CA LEU A 80 7.99 -14.85 0.08
C LEU A 80 7.74 -14.93 -1.42
N VAL A 81 6.71 -14.25 -1.89
CA VAL A 81 6.31 -14.19 -3.30
C VAL A 81 6.48 -12.76 -3.80
N VAL A 82 7.11 -12.59 -4.95
CA VAL A 82 7.25 -11.28 -5.62
C VAL A 82 6.56 -11.35 -6.97
N ILE A 83 5.60 -10.47 -7.21
CA ILE A 83 4.90 -10.32 -8.49
C ILE A 83 5.12 -8.90 -8.98
N ASN A 84 5.97 -8.73 -9.98
CA ASN A 84 6.28 -7.41 -10.50
C ASN A 84 6.66 -7.49 -11.98
N LYS A 85 6.41 -6.42 -12.75
CA LYS A 85 6.77 -6.36 -14.19
C LYS A 85 8.27 -6.36 -14.42
N SER A 86 9.03 -5.79 -13.50
CA SER A 86 10.49 -5.69 -13.59
C SER A 86 11.14 -6.35 -12.38
N ASP A 87 12.38 -6.74 -12.53
CA ASP A 87 13.17 -7.31 -11.46
C ASP A 87 13.30 -6.32 -10.28
N THR A 88 13.26 -6.86 -9.08
CA THR A 88 13.49 -6.12 -7.85
C THR A 88 14.58 -6.77 -7.03
N ALA A 89 15.29 -6.02 -6.21
CA ALA A 89 16.35 -6.55 -5.36
C ALA A 89 15.85 -7.70 -4.44
N LYS A 90 14.59 -7.69 -4.03
CA LYS A 90 13.99 -8.74 -3.19
C LYS A 90 13.56 -9.99 -3.98
N ALA A 91 13.47 -9.92 -5.31
CA ALA A 91 13.18 -11.07 -6.14
C ALA A 91 14.25 -12.18 -5.97
N VAL A 92 15.50 -11.80 -5.72
CA VAL A 92 16.62 -12.74 -5.50
C VAL A 92 16.43 -13.61 -4.25
N SER A 93 15.78 -13.08 -3.23
CA SER A 93 15.51 -13.78 -1.95
C SER A 93 14.10 -14.39 -1.86
N ALA A 94 13.26 -14.21 -2.90
CA ALA A 94 11.90 -14.73 -2.92
C ALA A 94 11.88 -16.25 -3.18
N ASN A 95 10.92 -16.95 -2.56
CA ASN A 95 10.66 -18.36 -2.89
C ASN A 95 10.01 -18.50 -4.27
N LEU A 96 9.25 -17.48 -4.69
CA LEU A 96 8.63 -17.40 -6.01
C LEU A 96 8.70 -15.97 -6.52
N SER A 97 9.22 -15.79 -7.72
CA SER A 97 9.24 -14.50 -8.42
C SER A 97 8.54 -14.65 -9.76
N ILE A 98 7.55 -13.77 -10.02
CA ILE A 98 6.76 -13.78 -11.24
C ILE A 98 6.89 -12.41 -11.91
N ASN A 99 7.50 -12.38 -13.11
CA ASN A 99 7.66 -11.17 -13.90
C ASN A 99 6.44 -10.97 -14.81
N ALA A 100 5.34 -10.46 -14.21
CA ALA A 100 4.09 -10.21 -14.90
C ALA A 100 3.28 -9.09 -14.21
N PRO A 101 2.27 -8.52 -14.89
CA PRO A 101 1.32 -7.60 -14.26
C PRO A 101 0.56 -8.30 -13.13
N ILE A 102 0.57 -7.71 -11.93
CA ILE A 102 -0.10 -8.30 -10.76
C ILE A 102 -1.60 -8.57 -10.99
N GLY A 103 -2.28 -7.70 -11.74
CA GLY A 103 -3.69 -7.88 -12.05
C GLY A 103 -3.97 -9.16 -12.84
N GLU A 104 -3.11 -9.50 -13.80
CA GLU A 104 -3.25 -10.74 -14.59
C GLU A 104 -3.04 -11.98 -13.71
N ILE A 105 -2.02 -11.96 -12.86
CA ILE A 105 -1.73 -13.08 -11.97
C ILE A 105 -2.83 -13.28 -10.94
N MET A 106 -3.28 -12.20 -10.28
CA MET A 106 -4.30 -12.29 -9.24
C MET A 106 -5.69 -12.67 -9.79
N SER A 107 -6.00 -12.28 -11.03
CA SER A 107 -7.26 -12.66 -11.67
C SER A 107 -7.37 -14.16 -12.03
N GLY A 108 -6.23 -14.85 -12.11
CA GLY A 108 -6.17 -16.29 -12.37
C GLY A 108 -6.18 -17.16 -11.10
N ILE A 109 -6.24 -16.57 -9.91
CA ILE A 109 -6.33 -17.32 -8.65
C ILE A 109 -7.81 -17.61 -8.37
N GLU A 110 -8.15 -18.89 -8.36
CA GLU A 110 -9.46 -19.37 -7.93
C GLU A 110 -9.42 -19.61 -6.41
N VAL A 111 -10.43 -19.09 -5.68
CA VAL A 111 -10.56 -19.19 -4.23
C VAL A 111 -11.76 -20.04 -3.88
#